data_955757adefd162fde11c061000367bdd
#
_entry.id   955757adefd162fde11c061000367bdd
#
_cell.length_a   1.000
_cell.length_b   1.000
_cell.length_c   1.000
_cell.angle_alpha   90.00
_cell.angle_beta   90.00
_cell.angle_gamma   90.00
#
_symmetry.space_group_name_H-M   'P 1'
#
loop_
_entity.id
_entity.type
_entity.pdbx_description
1 polymer ?
#
loop_
_entity_poly.entity_id
_entity_poly.type
_entity_poly.pdbx_seq_one_letter_code
_entity_poly.pdbx_strand_id
1 'polypeptide(L)'
;MCRDFAAPDRLPAMHRTSEIAESIGDMQSMINVGLVRRNALVGWRLLLNSLRLRKGRKVFAVGFNKCATTSLHGLFTSLGLPSYHGTRWRSCDNMWLFRTFDCFSDGIPQDLAKLDRLFPGSKFVLQVRDLESWVYSRLAHIDRSKRKGIYNGDLDWDTTERAVKSWILQRNQHHLFVQEYFADRPDDLLVVNFIRDPSAATRVANYLGFRGSFDRPADNVNPEKEIPASHSEMLSRCVDELCIPVQELKYDIFCPSLLEPSSRSKFPADTG
;
A
#
# COMPACT_ATOMS: atom_id res chain seq x y z
N MET A 1 -31.80 70.35 20.97
CA MET A 1 -31.48 69.12 21.74
C MET A 1 -30.74 68.19 20.80
N CYS A 2 -29.41 68.35 20.75
CA CYS A 2 -28.53 67.51 20.00
C CYS A 2 -28.10 66.31 20.91
N ARG A 3 -28.20 65.06 20.48
CA ARG A 3 -27.64 63.90 21.14
C ARG A 3 -26.43 63.44 20.34
N ASP A 4 -25.29 63.52 21.02
CA ASP A 4 -24.02 62.97 20.52
C ASP A 4 -24.07 61.47 20.45
N PHE A 5 -23.71 60.90 19.29
CA PHE A 5 -23.43 59.47 19.11
C PHE A 5 -21.91 59.27 19.21
N ALA A 6 -21.49 58.62 20.29
CA ALA A 6 -20.11 58.11 20.44
C ALA A 6 -19.84 56.97 19.51
N ALA A 7 -18.69 57.01 18.84
CA ALA A 7 -18.18 55.93 17.98
C ALA A 7 -17.64 54.78 18.84
N PRO A 8 -17.78 53.48 18.40
CA PRO A 8 -17.22 52.36 19.15
C PRO A 8 -15.72 52.20 18.90
N ASP A 9 -15.02 51.91 20.00
CA ASP A 9 -13.59 51.64 20.08
C ASP A 9 -13.16 50.55 19.10
N ARG A 10 -12.10 50.83 18.33
CA ARG A 10 -11.42 49.83 17.47
C ARG A 10 -10.53 48.94 18.34
N LEU A 11 -10.85 47.69 18.42
CA LEU A 11 -10.02 46.61 19.00
C LEU A 11 -8.72 46.40 18.19
N PRO A 12 -7.60 46.03 18.84
CA PRO A 12 -6.31 45.89 18.20
C PRO A 12 -6.21 44.54 17.42
N ALA A 13 -6.31 44.64 16.11
CA ALA A 13 -6.24 43.47 15.19
C ALA A 13 -4.81 43.10 14.75
N MET A 14 -3.76 43.70 15.30
CA MET A 14 -2.39 43.56 14.77
C MET A 14 -1.49 42.57 15.51
N HIS A 15 -1.84 42.07 16.70
CA HIS A 15 -0.95 41.13 17.40
C HIS A 15 -1.18 39.65 17.10
N ARG A 16 -2.35 39.22 16.61
CA ARG A 16 -2.64 37.83 16.32
C ARG A 16 -2.05 37.28 14.99
N THR A 17 -1.79 38.16 14.04
CA THR A 17 -1.25 37.73 12.73
C THR A 17 0.24 37.45 12.76
N SER A 18 1.02 38.11 13.64
CA SER A 18 2.45 37.87 13.79
C SER A 18 2.73 36.53 14.50
N GLU A 19 2.00 36.20 15.56
CA GLU A 19 2.16 34.94 16.30
C GLU A 19 1.78 33.72 15.46
N ILE A 20 0.76 33.83 14.61
CA ILE A 20 0.37 32.75 13.68
C ILE A 20 1.43 32.60 12.58
N ALA A 21 2.00 33.70 12.07
CA ALA A 21 3.05 33.63 11.05
C ALA A 21 4.36 33.05 11.59
N GLU A 22 4.74 33.36 12.84
CA GLU A 22 5.90 32.76 13.51
C GLU A 22 5.68 31.26 13.78
N SER A 23 4.50 30.87 14.27
CA SER A 23 4.16 29.46 14.51
C SER A 23 4.16 28.65 13.22
N ILE A 24 3.70 29.20 12.09
CA ILE A 24 3.77 28.54 10.77
C ILE A 24 5.22 28.45 10.27
N GLY A 25 6.02 29.49 10.49
CA GLY A 25 7.44 29.50 10.13
C GLY A 25 8.24 28.46 10.91
N ASP A 26 8.01 28.34 12.21
CA ASP A 26 8.65 27.34 13.07
C ASP A 26 8.21 25.91 12.70
N MET A 27 6.94 25.68 12.44
CA MET A 27 6.42 24.40 12.00
C MET A 27 6.99 24.00 10.62
N GLN A 28 7.12 24.95 9.69
CA GLN A 28 7.72 24.75 8.37
C GLN A 28 9.21 24.43 8.48
N SER A 29 9.94 25.09 9.39
CA SER A 29 11.35 24.83 9.67
C SER A 29 11.57 23.47 10.32
N MET A 30 10.72 23.06 11.27
CA MET A 30 10.76 21.74 11.90
C MET A 30 10.46 20.60 10.89
N ILE A 31 9.50 20.81 9.99
CA ILE A 31 9.18 19.86 8.91
C ILE A 31 10.37 19.72 7.96
N ASN A 32 11.01 20.83 7.58
CA ASN A 32 12.19 20.81 6.71
C ASN A 32 13.40 20.13 7.36
N VAL A 33 13.66 20.38 8.63
CA VAL A 33 14.76 19.72 9.37
C VAL A 33 14.50 18.24 9.53
N GLY A 34 13.25 17.84 9.82
CA GLY A 34 12.86 16.43 9.88
C GLY A 34 13.02 15.72 8.52
N LEU A 35 12.64 16.37 7.43
CA LEU A 35 12.78 15.85 6.08
C LEU A 35 14.25 15.70 5.68
N VAL A 36 15.09 16.70 5.97
CA VAL A 36 16.54 16.69 5.70
C VAL A 36 17.22 15.58 6.50
N ARG A 37 16.95 15.45 7.80
CA ARG A 37 17.50 14.37 8.64
C ARG A 37 17.10 12.99 8.15
N ARG A 38 15.86 12.81 7.75
CA ARG A 38 15.33 11.55 7.21
C ARG A 38 16.00 11.18 5.89
N ASN A 39 16.10 12.13 4.96
CA ASN A 39 16.77 11.90 3.68
C ASN A 39 18.25 11.59 3.85
N ALA A 40 18.93 12.26 4.79
CA ALA A 40 20.30 11.97 5.15
C ALA A 40 20.46 10.55 5.75
N LEU A 41 19.52 10.11 6.60
CA LEU A 41 19.54 8.76 7.16
C LEU A 41 19.34 7.69 6.07
N VAL A 42 18.40 7.89 5.16
CA VAL A 42 18.20 7.00 4.01
C VAL A 42 19.44 6.96 3.12
N GLY A 43 20.01 8.11 2.78
CA GLY A 43 21.24 8.21 2.00
C GLY A 43 22.43 7.49 2.66
N TRP A 44 22.60 7.67 3.97
CA TRP A 44 23.64 6.97 4.74
C TRP A 44 23.43 5.45 4.77
N ARG A 45 22.19 4.99 4.96
CA ARG A 45 21.88 3.55 4.91
C ARG A 45 22.09 2.98 3.51
N LEU A 46 21.72 3.69 2.45
CA LEU A 46 22.01 3.28 1.07
C LEU A 46 23.52 3.13 0.83
N LEU A 47 24.31 4.07 1.31
CA LEU A 47 25.78 4.01 1.22
C LEU A 47 26.33 2.79 1.97
N LEU A 48 25.95 2.59 3.23
CA LEU A 48 26.39 1.44 4.02
C LEU A 48 25.98 0.10 3.39
N ASN A 49 24.77 0.02 2.85
CA ASN A 49 24.30 -1.17 2.14
C ASN A 49 25.14 -1.42 0.87
N SER A 50 25.40 -0.38 0.07
CA SER A 50 26.19 -0.47 -1.17
C SER A 50 27.62 -0.92 -0.88
N LEU A 51 28.21 -0.47 0.22
CA LEU A 51 29.53 -0.88 0.69
C LEU A 51 29.53 -2.23 1.43
N ARG A 52 28.37 -2.90 1.55
CA ARG A 52 28.20 -4.17 2.29
C ARG A 52 28.57 -4.08 3.78
N LEU A 53 28.59 -2.90 4.35
CA LEU A 53 28.91 -2.66 5.77
C LEU A 53 27.70 -2.88 6.68
N ARG A 54 26.50 -3.09 6.12
CA ARG A 54 25.28 -3.33 6.86
C ARG A 54 24.54 -4.56 6.30
N LYS A 55 24.18 -5.48 7.20
CA LYS A 55 23.22 -6.57 6.92
C LYS A 55 21.90 -6.20 7.58
N GLY A 56 21.04 -5.46 6.85
CA GLY A 56 19.69 -5.15 7.31
C GLY A 56 18.73 -6.31 7.07
N ARG A 57 17.72 -6.47 7.92
CA ARG A 57 16.56 -7.32 7.62
C ARG A 57 15.86 -6.77 6.39
N LYS A 58 15.40 -7.65 5.51
CA LYS A 58 14.60 -7.25 4.36
C LYS A 58 13.12 -7.21 4.72
N VAL A 59 12.40 -6.35 4.03
CA VAL A 59 10.94 -6.24 4.15
C VAL A 59 10.36 -6.36 2.75
N PHE A 60 9.49 -7.33 2.55
CA PHE A 60 8.86 -7.58 1.27
C PHE A 60 7.36 -7.37 1.35
N ALA A 61 6.85 -6.38 0.62
CA ALA A 61 5.43 -6.21 0.42
C ALA A 61 4.99 -7.12 -0.73
N VAL A 62 4.30 -8.21 -0.39
CA VAL A 62 4.02 -9.32 -1.30
C VAL A 62 2.58 -9.36 -1.79
N GLY A 63 1.79 -8.31 -1.58
CA GLY A 63 0.46 -8.17 -2.15
C GLY A 63 0.46 -7.60 -3.56
N PHE A 64 -0.72 -7.62 -4.18
CA PHE A 64 -0.89 -7.12 -5.54
C PHE A 64 -0.72 -5.59 -5.64
N ASN A 65 -0.45 -5.13 -6.86
CA ASN A 65 -0.61 -3.72 -7.18
C ASN A 65 -2.06 -3.25 -6.90
N LYS A 66 -2.24 -1.94 -6.71
CA LYS A 66 -3.52 -1.32 -6.31
C LYS A 66 -4.00 -1.66 -4.88
N CYS A 67 -3.14 -2.29 -4.08
CA CYS A 67 -3.34 -2.47 -2.63
C CYS A 67 -2.46 -1.48 -1.83
N ALA A 68 -2.36 -0.23 -2.25
CA ALA A 68 -1.58 0.85 -1.62
C ALA A 68 -0.06 0.64 -1.58
N THR A 69 0.52 0.00 -2.60
CA THR A 69 1.97 -0.26 -2.68
C THR A 69 2.81 1.01 -2.61
N THR A 70 2.35 2.12 -3.24
CA THR A 70 3.04 3.42 -3.18
C THR A 70 3.00 4.04 -1.78
N SER A 71 1.84 4.01 -1.11
CA SER A 71 1.72 4.51 0.26
C SER A 71 2.58 3.70 1.23
N LEU A 72 2.68 2.39 1.03
CA LEU A 72 3.56 1.53 1.81
C LEU A 72 5.04 1.86 1.57
N HIS A 73 5.43 2.12 0.31
CA HIS A 73 6.76 2.64 -0.02
C HIS A 73 7.04 3.97 0.67
N GLY A 74 6.09 4.90 0.65
CA GLY A 74 6.16 6.18 1.37
C GLY A 74 6.35 5.98 2.88
N LEU A 75 5.61 5.04 3.50
CA LEU A 75 5.78 4.70 4.90
C LEU A 75 7.19 4.16 5.18
N PHE A 76 7.70 3.20 4.43
CA PHE A 76 9.06 2.68 4.61
C PHE A 76 10.10 3.79 4.53
N THR A 77 9.97 4.69 3.55
CA THR A 77 10.84 5.85 3.42
C THR A 77 10.72 6.80 4.61
N SER A 78 9.49 7.03 5.12
CA SER A 78 9.26 7.86 6.29
C SER A 78 9.85 7.27 7.58
N LEU A 79 9.99 5.98 7.66
CA LEU A 79 10.68 5.26 8.74
C LEU A 79 12.22 5.29 8.55
N GLY A 80 12.73 5.95 7.53
CA GLY A 80 14.16 6.02 7.21
C GLY A 80 14.72 4.72 6.64
N LEU A 81 13.88 3.85 6.07
CA LEU A 81 14.30 2.61 5.45
C LEU A 81 14.53 2.84 3.94
N PRO A 82 15.70 2.45 3.37
CA PRO A 82 15.88 2.40 1.94
C PRO A 82 14.84 1.51 1.28
N SER A 83 13.95 2.09 0.48
CA SER A 83 12.82 1.38 -0.11
C SER A 83 12.84 1.48 -1.64
N TYR A 84 12.63 0.35 -2.28
CA TYR A 84 12.48 0.23 -3.74
C TYR A 84 11.01 -0.03 -4.10
N HIS A 85 10.45 0.80 -4.97
CA HIS A 85 9.11 0.64 -5.53
C HIS A 85 9.21 0.37 -7.02
N GLY A 86 8.87 -0.82 -7.45
CA GLY A 86 8.95 -1.29 -8.84
C GLY A 86 9.05 -2.80 -8.92
N THR A 87 8.96 -3.36 -10.12
CA THR A 87 8.74 -4.81 -10.33
C THR A 87 10.02 -5.64 -10.47
N ARG A 88 11.21 -5.02 -10.61
CA ARG A 88 12.46 -5.73 -10.92
C ARG A 88 12.98 -6.67 -9.82
N TRP A 89 12.46 -6.59 -8.59
CA TRP A 89 12.83 -7.46 -7.49
C TRP A 89 12.10 -8.82 -7.53
N ARG A 90 11.00 -8.91 -8.27
CA ARG A 90 10.08 -10.06 -8.28
C ARG A 90 10.72 -11.38 -8.72
N SER A 91 11.67 -11.33 -9.67
CA SER A 91 12.39 -12.50 -10.17
C SER A 91 13.48 -13.02 -9.24
N CYS A 92 13.85 -12.27 -8.21
CA CYS A 92 14.97 -12.55 -7.31
C CYS A 92 16.36 -12.59 -7.97
N ASP A 93 16.50 -12.11 -9.21
CA ASP A 93 17.78 -12.20 -9.95
C ASP A 93 18.63 -10.93 -9.83
N ASN A 94 18.00 -9.82 -9.50
CA ASN A 94 18.70 -8.54 -9.39
C ASN A 94 19.31 -8.32 -8.01
N MET A 95 20.41 -9.02 -7.73
CA MET A 95 21.11 -8.95 -6.44
C MET A 95 21.62 -7.55 -6.09
N TRP A 96 21.81 -6.66 -7.05
CA TRP A 96 22.16 -5.26 -6.77
C TRP A 96 21.05 -4.53 -6.03
N LEU A 97 19.79 -4.71 -6.43
CA LEU A 97 18.64 -4.13 -5.71
C LEU A 97 18.61 -4.61 -4.24
N PHE A 98 18.78 -5.90 -4.02
CA PHE A 98 18.74 -6.48 -2.67
C PHE A 98 19.94 -6.05 -1.80
N ARG A 99 21.06 -5.68 -2.40
CA ARG A 99 22.19 -5.10 -1.66
C ARG A 99 21.94 -3.65 -1.29
N THR A 100 21.26 -2.90 -2.15
CA THR A 100 21.05 -1.46 -2.02
C THR A 100 19.87 -1.12 -1.11
N PHE A 101 18.75 -1.81 -1.27
CA PHE A 101 17.49 -1.50 -0.58
C PHE A 101 17.17 -2.50 0.53
N ASP A 102 16.44 -2.02 1.54
CA ASP A 102 15.97 -2.85 2.65
C ASP A 102 14.50 -3.26 2.47
N CYS A 103 13.69 -2.42 1.81
CA CYS A 103 12.25 -2.64 1.61
C CYS A 103 11.91 -2.71 0.12
N PHE A 104 10.96 -3.56 -0.22
CA PHE A 104 10.54 -3.81 -1.60
C PHE A 104 9.03 -3.81 -1.69
N SER A 105 8.49 -3.11 -2.68
CA SER A 105 7.05 -3.05 -2.95
C SER A 105 6.78 -2.95 -4.44
N ASP A 106 5.51 -3.12 -4.84
CA ASP A 106 4.99 -3.15 -6.21
C ASP A 106 5.08 -4.53 -6.88
N GLY A 107 4.10 -5.32 -6.57
CA GLY A 107 3.83 -6.63 -7.15
C GLY A 107 4.22 -7.80 -6.26
N ILE A 108 3.90 -8.99 -6.72
CA ILE A 108 4.13 -10.26 -6.03
C ILE A 108 5.44 -10.90 -6.48
N PRO A 109 6.18 -11.59 -5.59
CA PRO A 109 7.36 -12.33 -6.00
C PRO A 109 6.98 -13.50 -6.92
N GLN A 110 7.84 -13.84 -7.87
CA GLN A 110 7.68 -15.01 -8.73
C GLN A 110 7.90 -16.31 -7.95
N ASP A 111 8.78 -16.31 -6.96
CA ASP A 111 9.07 -17.43 -6.09
C ASP A 111 9.28 -16.90 -4.65
N LEU A 112 8.23 -16.99 -3.82
CA LEU A 112 8.26 -16.55 -2.42
C LEU A 112 9.26 -17.37 -1.59
N ALA A 113 9.32 -18.68 -1.81
CA ALA A 113 10.21 -19.58 -1.08
C ALA A 113 11.68 -19.32 -1.40
N LYS A 114 12.01 -19.01 -2.66
CA LYS A 114 13.37 -18.58 -3.06
C LYS A 114 13.74 -17.27 -2.35
N LEU A 115 12.82 -16.32 -2.34
CA LEU A 115 13.03 -15.00 -1.70
C LEU A 115 13.31 -15.15 -0.19
N ASP A 116 12.50 -15.94 0.50
CA ASP A 116 12.65 -16.21 1.94
C ASP A 116 13.98 -16.91 2.26
N ARG A 117 14.35 -17.92 1.47
CA ARG A 117 15.65 -18.60 1.63
C ARG A 117 16.86 -17.70 1.36
N LEU A 118 16.76 -16.79 0.40
CA LEU A 118 17.85 -15.84 0.08
C LEU A 118 18.07 -14.79 1.19
N PHE A 119 17.01 -14.46 1.95
CA PHE A 119 17.04 -13.41 2.96
C PHE A 119 16.42 -13.89 4.28
N PRO A 120 17.06 -14.83 4.99
CA PRO A 120 16.53 -15.37 6.25
C PRO A 120 16.28 -14.26 7.29
N GLY A 121 15.17 -14.37 8.01
CA GLY A 121 14.74 -13.39 9.01
C GLY A 121 14.13 -12.12 8.43
N SER A 122 13.79 -12.13 7.15
CA SER A 122 12.99 -11.07 6.52
C SER A 122 11.59 -10.99 7.10
N LYS A 123 10.96 -9.82 6.93
CA LYS A 123 9.56 -9.59 7.27
C LYS A 123 8.74 -9.42 6.00
N PHE A 124 7.55 -9.99 6.01
CA PHE A 124 6.65 -9.97 4.86
C PHE A 124 5.37 -9.21 5.22
N VAL A 125 4.91 -8.38 4.30
CA VAL A 125 3.65 -7.64 4.43
C VAL A 125 2.75 -8.03 3.27
N LEU A 126 1.68 -8.73 3.55
CA LEU A 126 0.61 -8.98 2.59
C LEU A 126 -0.38 -7.82 2.67
N GLN A 127 -0.18 -6.82 1.84
CA GLN A 127 -1.16 -5.75 1.70
C GLN A 127 -2.34 -6.25 0.88
N VAL A 128 -3.52 -6.10 1.45
CA VAL A 128 -4.78 -6.57 0.89
C VAL A 128 -5.75 -5.40 0.62
N ARG A 129 -6.76 -5.67 -0.15
CA ARG A 129 -7.87 -4.79 -0.44
C ARG A 129 -9.08 -5.64 -0.80
N ASP A 130 -10.29 -5.22 -0.44
CA ASP A 130 -11.50 -5.94 -0.83
C ASP A 130 -11.57 -6.14 -2.35
N LEU A 131 -12.15 -7.26 -2.76
CA LEU A 131 -12.13 -7.71 -4.15
C LEU A 131 -12.73 -6.66 -5.09
N GLU A 132 -13.90 -6.11 -4.74
CA GLU A 132 -14.62 -5.16 -5.58
C GLU A 132 -13.80 -3.91 -5.85
N SER A 133 -13.36 -3.23 -4.78
CA SER A 133 -12.61 -1.99 -4.93
C SER A 133 -11.24 -2.20 -5.54
N TRP A 134 -10.63 -3.39 -5.36
CA TRP A 134 -9.38 -3.75 -6.01
C TRP A 134 -9.54 -3.88 -7.52
N VAL A 135 -10.58 -4.61 -7.99
CA VAL A 135 -10.86 -4.76 -9.43
C VAL A 135 -11.13 -3.40 -10.07
N TYR A 136 -11.98 -2.57 -9.48
CA TYR A 136 -12.24 -1.22 -10.00
C TYR A 136 -11.00 -0.35 -10.09
N SER A 137 -10.14 -0.38 -9.04
CA SER A 137 -8.89 0.37 -9.05
C SER A 137 -7.93 -0.11 -10.15
N ARG A 138 -7.96 -1.39 -10.47
CA ARG A 138 -7.13 -1.98 -11.50
C ARG A 138 -7.63 -1.60 -12.89
N LEU A 139 -8.94 -1.73 -13.14
CA LEU A 139 -9.59 -1.30 -14.38
C LEU A 139 -9.33 0.19 -14.66
N ALA A 140 -9.61 1.06 -13.69
CA ALA A 140 -9.35 2.49 -13.82
C ALA A 140 -7.88 2.82 -14.08
N HIS A 141 -6.95 2.04 -13.52
CA HIS A 141 -5.52 2.22 -13.81
C HIS A 141 -5.16 1.87 -15.26
N ILE A 142 -5.71 0.77 -15.78
CA ILE A 142 -5.48 0.33 -17.15
C ILE A 142 -6.06 1.34 -18.14
N ASP A 143 -7.28 1.84 -17.89
CA ASP A 143 -7.90 2.86 -18.74
C ASP A 143 -7.06 4.15 -18.79
N ARG A 144 -6.52 4.58 -17.63
CA ARG A 144 -5.59 5.72 -17.61
C ARG A 144 -4.32 5.43 -18.39
N SER A 145 -3.80 4.22 -18.33
CA SER A 145 -2.60 3.81 -19.06
C SER A 145 -2.86 3.75 -20.56
N LYS A 146 -4.02 3.24 -20.97
CA LYS A 146 -4.47 3.25 -22.38
C LYS A 146 -4.59 4.69 -22.91
N ARG A 147 -5.22 5.59 -22.15
CA ARG A 147 -5.32 7.02 -22.52
C ARG A 147 -3.96 7.72 -22.66
N LYS A 148 -2.96 7.27 -21.92
CA LYS A 148 -1.59 7.80 -21.97
C LYS A 148 -0.70 7.12 -23.01
N GLY A 149 -1.21 6.14 -23.77
CA GLY A 149 -0.43 5.38 -24.74
C GLY A 149 0.64 4.46 -24.13
N ILE A 150 0.52 4.09 -22.84
CA ILE A 150 1.50 3.26 -22.13
C ILE A 150 1.07 1.77 -22.12
N TYR A 151 -0.07 1.48 -22.73
CA TYR A 151 -0.62 0.13 -22.79
C TYR A 151 0.21 -0.78 -23.71
N ASN A 152 0.59 -1.97 -23.21
CA ASN A 152 1.44 -2.93 -23.90
C ASN A 152 0.71 -4.19 -24.44
N GLY A 153 -0.61 -4.29 -24.25
CA GLY A 153 -1.42 -5.44 -24.74
C GLY A 153 -1.29 -6.71 -23.89
N ASP A 154 -0.61 -6.67 -22.77
CA ASP A 154 -0.46 -7.83 -21.88
C ASP A 154 -1.80 -8.13 -21.16
N LEU A 155 -2.12 -9.42 -20.95
CA LEU A 155 -3.34 -9.87 -20.25
C LEU A 155 -3.45 -9.26 -18.84
N ASP A 156 -2.35 -9.04 -18.17
CA ASP A 156 -2.29 -8.33 -16.89
C ASP A 156 -2.70 -6.85 -16.99
N TRP A 157 -2.76 -6.30 -18.21
CA TRP A 157 -3.10 -4.92 -18.54
C TRP A 157 -4.32 -4.81 -19.48
N ASP A 158 -5.13 -5.86 -19.59
CA ASP A 158 -6.33 -5.87 -20.41
C ASP A 158 -7.58 -5.62 -19.56
N THR A 159 -8.64 -5.07 -20.20
CA THR A 159 -9.94 -4.79 -19.58
C THR A 159 -11.03 -5.69 -20.16
N THR A 160 -10.73 -6.97 -20.34
CA THR A 160 -11.68 -8.00 -20.76
C THR A 160 -12.17 -8.82 -19.56
N GLU A 161 -13.34 -9.44 -19.68
CA GLU A 161 -13.85 -10.37 -18.67
C GLU A 161 -12.89 -11.52 -18.39
N ARG A 162 -12.21 -12.03 -19.43
CA ARG A 162 -11.16 -13.05 -19.28
C ARG A 162 -10.04 -12.56 -18.37
N ALA A 163 -9.57 -11.33 -18.56
CA ALA A 163 -8.52 -10.76 -17.73
C ALA A 163 -8.99 -10.58 -16.29
N VAL A 164 -10.19 -10.02 -16.10
CA VAL A 164 -10.76 -9.79 -14.76
C VAL A 164 -10.94 -11.10 -14.00
N LYS A 165 -11.49 -12.15 -14.63
CA LYS A 165 -11.62 -13.48 -14.03
C LYS A 165 -10.26 -14.07 -13.65
N SER A 166 -9.27 -13.94 -14.55
CA SER A 166 -7.89 -14.38 -14.27
C SER A 166 -7.31 -13.66 -13.05
N TRP A 167 -7.50 -12.33 -12.92
CA TRP A 167 -7.03 -11.58 -11.76
C TRP A 167 -7.68 -12.02 -10.46
N ILE A 168 -9.00 -12.26 -10.47
CA ILE A 168 -9.74 -12.71 -9.29
C ILE A 168 -9.18 -14.06 -8.81
N LEU A 169 -9.02 -15.01 -9.72
CA LEU A 169 -8.50 -16.34 -9.39
C LEU A 169 -7.04 -16.28 -8.90
N GLN A 170 -6.17 -15.51 -9.58
CA GLN A 170 -4.78 -15.34 -9.17
C GLN A 170 -4.66 -14.67 -7.79
N ARG A 171 -5.49 -13.64 -7.53
CA ARG A 171 -5.52 -12.98 -6.22
C ARG A 171 -5.89 -13.98 -5.13
N ASN A 172 -6.95 -14.74 -5.33
CA ASN A 172 -7.43 -15.74 -4.38
C ASN A 172 -6.35 -16.78 -4.07
N GLN A 173 -5.76 -17.36 -5.11
CA GLN A 173 -4.72 -18.36 -5.00
C GLN A 173 -3.45 -17.81 -4.32
N HIS A 174 -3.02 -16.61 -4.69
CA HIS A 174 -1.83 -16.00 -4.10
C HIS A 174 -2.00 -15.68 -2.62
N HIS A 175 -3.15 -15.10 -2.22
CA HIS A 175 -3.39 -14.77 -0.82
C HIS A 175 -3.47 -16.05 0.04
N LEU A 176 -4.13 -17.09 -0.45
CA LEU A 176 -4.17 -18.39 0.22
C LEU A 176 -2.76 -18.97 0.37
N PHE A 177 -2.01 -19.02 -0.73
CA PHE A 177 -0.64 -19.53 -0.74
C PHE A 177 0.27 -18.80 0.26
N VAL A 178 0.22 -17.47 0.32
CA VAL A 178 1.03 -16.68 1.26
C VAL A 178 0.67 -17.00 2.70
N GLN A 179 -0.61 -17.12 3.03
CA GLN A 179 -1.05 -17.47 4.39
C GLN A 179 -0.63 -18.90 4.78
N GLU A 180 -0.80 -19.85 3.89
CA GLU A 180 -0.36 -21.24 4.14
C GLU A 180 1.16 -21.32 4.30
N TYR A 181 1.92 -20.58 3.49
CA TYR A 181 3.38 -20.58 3.54
C TYR A 181 3.92 -20.09 4.89
N PHE A 182 3.24 -19.13 5.52
CA PHE A 182 3.63 -18.58 6.82
C PHE A 182 2.82 -19.14 8.00
N ALA A 183 1.99 -20.16 7.81
CA ALA A 183 1.13 -20.69 8.88
C ALA A 183 1.92 -21.07 10.15
N ASP A 184 3.09 -21.67 9.99
CA ASP A 184 3.98 -22.07 11.09
C ASP A 184 4.89 -20.92 11.58
N ARG A 185 4.85 -19.76 10.94
CA ARG A 185 5.69 -18.60 11.23
C ARG A 185 4.89 -17.29 11.19
N PRO A 186 3.83 -17.16 12.00
CA PRO A 186 2.91 -16.02 11.93
C PRO A 186 3.60 -14.67 12.21
N ASP A 187 4.69 -14.68 12.97
CA ASP A 187 5.47 -13.47 13.27
C ASP A 187 6.25 -12.93 12.05
N ASP A 188 6.40 -13.71 10.98
CA ASP A 188 7.10 -13.30 9.77
C ASP A 188 6.17 -12.68 8.70
N LEU A 189 4.85 -12.76 8.91
CA LEU A 189 3.83 -12.19 8.02
C LEU A 189 2.91 -11.21 8.75
N LEU A 190 2.74 -10.02 8.19
CA LEU A 190 1.66 -9.10 8.55
C LEU A 190 0.67 -8.99 7.40
N VAL A 191 -0.60 -9.33 7.66
CA VAL A 191 -1.71 -9.05 6.73
C VAL A 191 -2.36 -7.71 7.10
N VAL A 192 -2.50 -6.81 6.13
CA VAL A 192 -3.02 -5.47 6.39
C VAL A 192 -3.76 -4.88 5.20
N ASN A 193 -4.97 -4.34 5.44
CA ASN A 193 -5.66 -3.48 4.48
C ASN A 193 -5.21 -2.03 4.69
N PHE A 194 -4.18 -1.62 3.97
CA PHE A 194 -3.58 -0.29 4.11
C PHE A 194 -4.50 0.86 3.66
N ILE A 195 -5.60 0.55 2.98
CA ILE A 195 -6.57 1.54 2.47
C ILE A 195 -7.68 1.78 3.50
N ARG A 196 -8.25 0.71 4.05
CA ARG A 196 -9.44 0.76 4.90
C ARG A 196 -9.08 0.90 6.39
N ASP A 197 -7.99 0.27 6.83
CA ASP A 197 -7.56 0.32 8.23
C ASP A 197 -6.84 1.65 8.54
N PRO A 198 -7.41 2.54 9.36
CA PRO A 198 -6.79 3.81 9.72
C PRO A 198 -5.51 3.61 10.54
N SER A 199 -5.36 2.48 11.22
CA SER A 199 -4.18 2.14 12.02
C SER A 199 -3.09 1.42 11.22
N ALA A 200 -3.31 1.14 9.93
CA ALA A 200 -2.42 0.32 9.11
C ALA A 200 -0.96 0.77 9.14
N ALA A 201 -0.71 2.08 9.02
CA ALA A 201 0.65 2.62 9.05
C ALA A 201 1.35 2.34 10.39
N THR A 202 0.65 2.56 11.50
CA THR A 202 1.14 2.25 12.86
C THR A 202 1.35 0.75 13.04
N ARG A 203 0.44 -0.10 12.56
CA ARG A 203 0.58 -1.56 12.64
C ARG A 203 1.81 -2.05 11.87
N VAL A 204 2.02 -1.57 10.64
CA VAL A 204 3.21 -1.90 9.84
C VAL A 204 4.47 -1.42 10.53
N ALA A 205 4.51 -0.17 11.03
CA ALA A 205 5.67 0.36 11.73
C ALA A 205 6.02 -0.45 12.99
N ASN A 206 5.02 -0.78 13.83
CA ASN A 206 5.20 -1.60 15.03
C ASN A 206 5.70 -3.01 14.69
N TYR A 207 5.16 -3.64 13.65
CA TYR A 207 5.61 -4.94 13.14
C TYR A 207 7.09 -4.92 12.72
N LEU A 208 7.58 -3.80 12.21
CA LEU A 208 8.97 -3.59 11.85
C LEU A 208 9.85 -3.15 13.03
N GLY A 209 9.28 -3.03 14.24
CA GLY A 209 10.00 -2.66 15.46
C GLY A 209 10.11 -1.16 15.73
N PHE A 210 9.38 -0.32 14.98
CA PHE A 210 9.26 1.11 15.28
C PHE A 210 8.12 1.32 16.26
N ARG A 211 8.34 2.20 17.25
CA ARG A 211 7.31 2.53 18.26
C ARG A 211 6.78 3.93 18.01
N GLY A 212 5.48 4.11 18.21
CA GLY A 212 4.81 5.41 18.06
C GLY A 212 3.56 5.31 17.18
N SER A 213 2.94 6.44 16.93
CA SER A 213 1.86 6.60 15.97
C SER A 213 2.43 7.10 14.65
N PHE A 214 1.98 6.52 13.55
CA PHE A 214 2.46 6.86 12.21
C PHE A 214 1.25 7.13 11.31
N ASP A 215 1.30 8.25 10.64
CA ASP A 215 0.29 8.61 9.66
C ASP A 215 0.47 7.84 8.36
N ARG A 216 -0.66 7.55 7.73
CA ARG A 216 -0.64 6.95 6.40
C ARG A 216 -0.24 7.99 5.36
N PRO A 217 0.83 7.78 4.60
CA PRO A 217 1.15 8.65 3.48
C PRO A 217 -0.02 8.66 2.47
N ALA A 218 -0.49 9.85 2.11
CA ALA A 218 -1.63 10.05 1.22
C ALA A 218 -1.20 10.06 -0.27
N ASP A 219 -0.31 9.15 -0.65
CA ASP A 219 0.22 9.08 -2.01
C ASP A 219 -0.77 8.36 -2.94
N ASN A 220 -0.96 8.89 -4.14
CA ASN A 220 -1.78 8.31 -5.22
C ASN A 220 -3.25 8.03 -4.84
N VAL A 221 -3.90 8.97 -4.18
CA VAL A 221 -5.37 8.96 -4.06
C VAL A 221 -5.96 9.00 -5.47
N ASN A 222 -6.81 8.02 -5.80
CA ASN A 222 -7.47 8.02 -7.10
C ASN A 222 -8.37 9.27 -7.24
N PRO A 223 -8.13 10.17 -8.20
CA PRO A 223 -8.97 11.34 -8.39
C PRO A 223 -10.36 10.99 -8.97
N GLU A 224 -10.47 9.85 -9.65
CA GLU A 224 -11.73 9.38 -10.24
C GLU A 224 -12.51 8.61 -9.17
N LYS A 225 -13.54 9.25 -8.61
CA LYS A 225 -14.42 8.64 -7.60
C LYS A 225 -15.58 7.85 -8.21
N GLU A 226 -15.95 8.16 -9.45
CA GLU A 226 -17.05 7.48 -10.13
C GLU A 226 -16.54 6.21 -10.83
N ILE A 227 -17.27 5.12 -10.60
CA ILE A 227 -17.01 3.84 -11.25
C ILE A 227 -17.86 3.82 -12.54
N PRO A 228 -17.22 3.70 -13.73
CA PRO A 228 -17.98 3.57 -14.98
C PRO A 228 -18.97 2.39 -14.92
N ALA A 229 -20.16 2.57 -15.44
CA ALA A 229 -21.19 1.51 -15.50
C ALA A 229 -20.65 0.24 -16.19
N SER A 230 -19.84 0.39 -17.23
CA SER A 230 -19.20 -0.73 -17.93
C SER A 230 -18.27 -1.56 -17.04
N HIS A 231 -17.63 -0.96 -16.06
CA HIS A 231 -16.78 -1.69 -15.10
C HIS A 231 -17.62 -2.47 -14.09
N SER A 232 -18.71 -1.89 -13.58
CA SER A 232 -19.60 -2.57 -12.65
C SER A 232 -20.34 -3.74 -13.31
N GLU A 233 -20.82 -3.56 -14.54
CA GLU A 233 -21.42 -4.62 -15.33
C GLU A 233 -20.44 -5.75 -15.64
N MET A 234 -19.20 -5.42 -16.02
CA MET A 234 -18.15 -6.40 -16.26
C MET A 234 -17.84 -7.20 -15.01
N LEU A 235 -17.69 -6.54 -13.86
CA LEU A 235 -17.43 -7.24 -12.60
C LEU A 235 -18.62 -8.15 -12.24
N SER A 236 -19.86 -7.67 -12.36
CA SER A 236 -21.06 -8.49 -12.10
C SER A 236 -21.04 -9.77 -12.92
N ARG A 237 -20.84 -9.68 -14.24
CA ARG A 237 -20.76 -10.89 -15.11
C ARG A 237 -19.65 -11.83 -14.69
N CYS A 238 -18.46 -11.31 -14.35
CA CYS A 238 -17.37 -12.15 -13.88
C CYS A 238 -17.67 -12.86 -12.56
N VAL A 239 -18.34 -12.18 -11.65
CA VAL A 239 -18.75 -12.70 -10.32
C VAL A 239 -19.80 -13.80 -10.49
N ASP A 240 -20.81 -13.57 -11.35
CA ASP A 240 -21.86 -14.54 -11.64
C ASP A 240 -21.27 -15.81 -12.28
N GLU A 241 -20.38 -15.68 -13.27
CA GLU A 241 -19.71 -16.82 -13.92
C GLU A 241 -18.79 -17.60 -12.98
N LEU A 242 -18.15 -16.92 -12.03
CA LEU A 242 -17.30 -17.57 -11.03
C LEU A 242 -18.08 -18.05 -9.79
N CYS A 243 -19.42 -17.85 -9.78
CA CYS A 243 -20.31 -18.22 -8.68
C CYS A 243 -19.87 -17.63 -7.32
N ILE A 244 -19.37 -16.41 -7.31
CA ILE A 244 -18.93 -15.71 -6.09
C ILE A 244 -20.13 -15.05 -5.43
N PRO A 245 -20.47 -15.36 -4.16
CA PRO A 245 -21.50 -14.66 -3.41
C PRO A 245 -21.18 -13.17 -3.26
N VAL A 246 -22.19 -12.29 -3.40
CA VAL A 246 -22.01 -10.82 -3.39
C VAL A 246 -21.30 -10.32 -2.12
N GLN A 247 -21.57 -10.93 -0.96
CA GLN A 247 -20.90 -10.58 0.30
C GLN A 247 -19.38 -10.79 0.24
N GLU A 248 -18.89 -11.77 -0.54
CA GLU A 248 -17.46 -12.04 -0.66
C GLU A 248 -16.70 -10.97 -1.45
N LEU A 249 -17.40 -10.11 -2.18
CA LEU A 249 -16.80 -8.95 -2.85
C LEU A 249 -16.15 -7.96 -1.87
N LYS A 250 -16.61 -7.97 -0.62
CA LYS A 250 -16.08 -7.12 0.46
C LYS A 250 -14.96 -7.79 1.27
N TYR A 251 -14.58 -9.02 0.93
CA TYR A 251 -13.52 -9.72 1.64
C TYR A 251 -12.13 -9.24 1.17
N ASP A 252 -11.31 -8.91 2.15
CA ASP A 252 -9.98 -8.35 1.92
C ASP A 252 -8.98 -9.38 1.41
N ILE A 253 -9.09 -10.63 1.87
CA ILE A 253 -8.05 -11.63 1.66
C ILE A 253 -8.41 -12.52 0.47
N PHE A 254 -9.40 -13.39 0.60
CA PHE A 254 -9.82 -14.28 -0.48
C PHE A 254 -11.32 -14.57 -0.41
N CYS A 255 -11.87 -15.10 -1.50
CA CYS A 255 -13.26 -15.53 -1.59
C CYS A 255 -13.33 -17.03 -1.24
N PRO A 256 -13.95 -17.42 -0.12
CA PRO A 256 -14.08 -18.83 0.26
C PRO A 256 -14.78 -19.71 -0.78
N SER A 257 -15.74 -19.13 -1.53
CA SER A 257 -16.43 -19.82 -2.61
C SER A 257 -15.52 -20.36 -3.70
N LEU A 258 -14.36 -19.72 -3.89
CA LEU A 258 -13.34 -20.12 -4.87
C LEU A 258 -12.33 -21.16 -4.34
N LEU A 259 -12.44 -21.54 -3.05
CA LEU A 259 -11.56 -22.55 -2.49
C LEU A 259 -12.10 -23.94 -2.77
N GLU A 260 -11.18 -24.89 -2.99
CA GLU A 260 -11.52 -26.31 -3.00
C GLU A 260 -12.13 -26.71 -1.65
N PRO A 261 -13.12 -27.63 -1.62
CA PRO A 261 -13.80 -28.02 -0.38
C PRO A 261 -12.85 -28.44 0.75
N SER A 262 -11.73 -29.08 0.43
CA SER A 262 -10.68 -29.48 1.37
C SER A 262 -9.94 -28.30 2.01
N SER A 263 -9.88 -27.15 1.33
CA SER A 263 -9.21 -25.95 1.82
C SER A 263 -10.14 -25.05 2.61
N ARG A 264 -11.46 -25.12 2.42
CA ARG A 264 -12.46 -24.29 3.11
C ARG A 264 -12.45 -24.48 4.63
N SER A 265 -12.17 -25.71 5.09
CA SER A 265 -12.15 -26.02 6.53
C SER A 265 -10.95 -25.42 7.29
N LYS A 266 -9.87 -25.10 6.58
CA LYS A 266 -8.64 -24.54 7.18
C LYS A 266 -8.73 -23.03 7.44
N PHE A 267 -9.58 -22.34 6.71
CA PHE A 267 -9.73 -20.89 6.78
C PHE A 267 -11.22 -20.56 6.97
N PRO A 268 -11.69 -20.42 8.21
CA PRO A 268 -13.05 -19.95 8.47
C PRO A 268 -13.24 -18.57 7.83
N ALA A 269 -14.42 -18.34 7.26
CA ALA A 269 -14.77 -17.07 6.64
C ALA A 269 -14.51 -15.94 7.65
N ASP A 270 -13.75 -14.93 7.24
CA ASP A 270 -13.56 -13.71 8.00
C ASP A 270 -14.94 -13.05 8.17
N THR A 271 -15.56 -13.24 9.32
CA THR A 271 -16.75 -12.50 9.73
C THR A 271 -16.28 -11.13 10.18
N GLY A 272 -16.07 -10.24 9.20
CA GLY A 272 -15.50 -8.91 9.24
C GLY A 272 -16.11 -7.88 10.17
#